data_dd1dfd9cf357bece0a6f0c839c739a35
#
_entry.id   dd1dfd9cf357bece0a6f0c839c739a35
#
_cell.length_a   1.000
_cell.length_b   1.000
_cell.length_c   1.000
_cell.angle_alpha   90.00
_cell.angle_beta   90.00
_cell.angle_gamma   90.00
#
_symmetry.space_group_name_H-M   'P 1'
#
loop_
_entity.id
_entity.type
_entity.pdbx_description
1 polymer ?
#
loop_
_entity_poly.entity_id
_entity_poly.type
_entity_poly.pdbx_seq_one_letter_code
_entity_poly.pdbx_strand_id
1 'polypeptide(L)'
;MATAVTYETRKDPGLLIRILATAVVCFLGLWIASLLDLVSYGENILNLVLAALVLAAGNLLVRPFLMLLSIPFIIVTLGLFIWLINAFMLWVTSLLIPPFDLFGFWKTIGAAFILWIANMLLGGIMRDFIEKPQRETVLFDD
;
A
#
# COMPACT_ATOMS: atom_id res chain seq x y z
N MET A 1 -24.24 -37.03 18.78
CA MET A 1 -23.80 -36.65 17.43
C MET A 1 -22.91 -35.42 17.56
N ALA A 2 -21.62 -35.55 17.38
CA ALA A 2 -20.70 -34.40 17.54
C ALA A 2 -20.87 -33.43 16.38
N THR A 3 -21.25 -32.21 16.67
CA THR A 3 -21.30 -31.13 15.69
C THR A 3 -19.94 -30.43 15.65
N ALA A 4 -19.23 -30.60 14.56
CA ALA A 4 -17.99 -29.88 14.33
C ALA A 4 -18.31 -28.49 13.75
N VAL A 5 -18.02 -27.45 14.49
CA VAL A 5 -18.12 -26.08 13.99
C VAL A 5 -16.70 -25.59 13.68
N THR A 6 -16.46 -25.33 12.43
CA THR A 6 -15.15 -24.83 11.97
C THR A 6 -15.19 -23.30 11.98
N TYR A 7 -14.38 -22.68 12.85
CA TYR A 7 -14.17 -21.24 12.86
C TYR A 7 -12.90 -20.93 12.06
N GLU A 8 -13.05 -20.02 11.12
CA GLU A 8 -11.92 -19.48 10.38
C GLU A 8 -11.44 -18.22 11.10
N THR A 9 -10.43 -18.38 11.96
CA THR A 9 -9.77 -17.25 12.63
C THR A 9 -8.70 -16.69 11.72
N ARG A 10 -8.91 -15.48 11.25
CA ARG A 10 -7.92 -14.74 10.47
C ARG A 10 -6.90 -14.14 11.42
N LYS A 11 -5.69 -14.70 11.44
CA LYS A 11 -4.60 -14.14 12.25
C LYS A 11 -4.07 -12.90 11.52
N ASP A 12 -4.37 -11.73 12.07
CA ASP A 12 -3.84 -10.48 11.52
C ASP A 12 -2.31 -10.45 11.63
N PRO A 13 -1.60 -10.24 10.52
CA PRO A 13 -0.17 -10.04 10.60
C PRO A 13 0.10 -8.78 11.43
N GLY A 14 1.10 -8.85 12.30
CA GLY A 14 1.47 -7.71 13.15
C GLY A 14 1.68 -6.43 12.32
N LEU A 15 1.42 -5.27 12.92
CA LEU A 15 1.54 -3.97 12.26
C LEU A 15 2.90 -3.80 11.55
N LEU A 16 3.99 -4.30 12.16
CA LEU A 16 5.33 -4.26 11.59
C LEU A 16 5.44 -5.01 10.26
N ILE A 17 4.83 -6.20 10.16
CA ILE A 17 4.84 -6.99 8.93
C ILE A 17 4.08 -6.26 7.82
N ARG A 18 2.97 -5.61 8.15
CA ARG A 18 2.20 -4.80 7.20
C ARG A 18 3.00 -3.59 6.70
N ILE A 19 3.69 -2.88 7.61
CA ILE A 19 4.54 -1.75 7.25
C ILE A 19 5.68 -2.20 6.34
N LEU A 20 6.40 -3.27 6.71
CA LEU A 20 7.53 -3.78 5.92
C LEU A 20 7.08 -4.25 4.54
N ALA A 21 5.99 -5.01 4.47
CA ALA A 21 5.46 -5.49 3.21
C ALA A 21 5.02 -4.33 2.30
N THR A 22 4.32 -3.33 2.85
CA THR A 22 3.92 -2.14 2.11
C THR A 22 5.13 -1.30 1.69
N ALA A 23 6.17 -1.21 2.54
CA ALA A 23 7.41 -0.50 2.21
C ALA A 23 8.14 -1.15 1.03
N VAL A 24 8.21 -2.49 0.98
CA VAL A 24 8.78 -3.22 -0.17
C VAL A 24 8.02 -2.91 -1.45
N VAL A 25 6.70 -2.93 -1.40
CA VAL A 25 5.84 -2.60 -2.55
C VAL A 25 6.07 -1.16 -3.01
N CYS A 26 6.08 -0.21 -2.07
CA CYS A 26 6.34 1.19 -2.37
C CYS A 26 7.75 1.40 -2.93
N PHE A 27 8.75 0.70 -2.39
CA PHE A 27 10.12 0.75 -2.88
C PHE A 27 10.22 0.29 -4.34
N LEU A 28 9.65 -0.88 -4.65
CA LEU A 28 9.63 -1.40 -6.03
C LEU A 28 8.88 -0.48 -6.98
N GLY A 29 7.73 0.04 -6.56
CA GLY A 29 6.96 0.99 -7.36
C GLY A 29 7.70 2.30 -7.63
N LEU A 30 8.35 2.87 -6.61
CA LEU A 30 9.17 4.07 -6.75
C LEU A 30 10.43 3.82 -7.59
N TRP A 31 11.03 2.64 -7.46
CA TRP A 31 12.18 2.27 -8.27
C TRP A 31 11.82 2.19 -9.75
N ILE A 32 10.70 1.53 -10.08
CA ILE A 32 10.18 1.48 -11.46
C ILE A 32 9.84 2.89 -11.96
N ALA A 33 9.21 3.72 -11.13
CA ALA A 33 8.90 5.11 -11.48
C ALA A 33 10.16 5.94 -11.75
N SER A 34 11.24 5.68 -11.01
CA SER A 34 12.55 6.31 -11.24
C SER A 34 13.19 5.87 -12.54
N LEU A 35 13.06 4.58 -12.92
CA LEU A 35 13.56 4.09 -14.22
C LEU A 35 12.84 4.73 -15.41
N LEU A 36 11.64 5.24 -15.22
CA LEU A 36 10.85 5.95 -16.23
C LEU A 36 11.00 7.47 -16.15
N ASP A 37 11.97 7.98 -15.39
CA ASP A 37 12.22 9.41 -15.17
C ASP A 37 10.99 10.19 -14.65
N LEU A 38 10.13 9.52 -13.90
CA LEU A 38 8.95 10.15 -13.29
C LEU A 38 9.27 10.75 -11.91
N VAL A 39 10.27 10.18 -11.22
CA VAL A 39 10.68 10.54 -9.86
C VAL A 39 12.20 10.54 -9.77
N SER A 40 12.79 11.52 -9.08
CA SER A 40 14.21 11.54 -8.72
C SER A 40 14.34 11.35 -7.21
N TYR A 41 15.33 10.58 -6.79
CA TYR A 41 15.71 10.39 -5.39
C TYR A 41 17.11 10.91 -5.07
N GLY A 42 17.72 11.69 -6.01
CA GLY A 42 19.08 12.17 -5.90
C GLY A 42 20.11 11.06 -6.12
N GLU A 43 21.33 11.25 -5.62
CA GLU A 43 22.45 10.31 -5.81
C GLU A 43 22.44 9.12 -4.81
N ASN A 44 21.58 9.16 -3.80
CA ASN A 44 21.63 8.20 -2.70
C ASN A 44 20.35 7.33 -2.65
N ILE A 45 20.56 6.02 -2.81
CA ILE A 45 19.47 5.03 -2.72
C ILE A 45 18.77 5.04 -1.35
N LEU A 46 19.44 5.55 -0.31
CA LEU A 46 18.85 5.73 1.01
C LEU A 46 17.63 6.65 0.97
N ASN A 47 17.66 7.68 0.12
CA ASN A 47 16.53 8.59 -0.07
C ASN A 47 15.31 7.86 -0.65
N LEU A 48 15.55 6.90 -1.56
CA LEU A 48 14.48 6.06 -2.11
C LEU A 48 13.88 5.15 -1.04
N VAL A 49 14.72 4.56 -0.18
CA VAL A 49 14.27 3.73 0.95
C VAL A 49 13.47 4.54 1.95
N LEU A 50 13.95 5.74 2.31
CA LEU A 50 13.24 6.65 3.20
C LEU A 50 11.90 7.09 2.61
N ALA A 51 11.87 7.46 1.32
CA ALA A 51 10.65 7.81 0.61
C ALA A 51 9.64 6.64 0.62
N ALA A 52 10.10 5.42 0.34
CA ALA A 52 9.26 4.23 0.39
C ALA A 52 8.69 3.97 1.79
N LEU A 53 9.49 4.18 2.83
CA LEU A 53 9.07 3.99 4.21
C LEU A 53 8.03 5.04 4.65
N VAL A 54 8.27 6.31 4.33
CA VAL A 54 7.32 7.42 4.60
C VAL A 54 6.02 7.19 3.85
N LEU A 55 6.10 6.78 2.57
CA LEU A 55 4.93 6.49 1.75
C LEU A 55 4.16 5.28 2.30
N ALA A 56 4.84 4.23 2.75
CA ALA A 56 4.22 3.06 3.36
C ALA A 56 3.52 3.41 4.68
N ALA A 57 4.18 4.20 5.55
CA ALA A 57 3.59 4.67 6.79
C ALA A 57 2.37 5.56 6.53
N GLY A 58 2.46 6.50 5.59
CA GLY A 58 1.36 7.33 5.16
C GLY A 58 0.20 6.53 4.60
N ASN A 59 0.47 5.54 3.75
CA ASN A 59 -0.56 4.64 3.21
C ASN A 59 -1.29 3.85 4.31
N LEU A 60 -0.60 3.47 5.37
CA LEU A 60 -1.22 2.72 6.48
C LEU A 60 -2.00 3.61 7.44
N LEU A 61 -1.51 4.82 7.71
CA LEU A 61 -2.10 5.73 8.70
C LEU A 61 -3.14 6.67 8.10
N VAL A 62 -2.84 7.27 6.96
CA VAL A 62 -3.66 8.35 6.36
C VAL A 62 -4.66 7.79 5.35
N ARG A 63 -4.27 6.77 4.59
CA ARG A 63 -5.12 6.18 3.56
C ARG A 63 -6.48 5.71 4.07
N PRO A 64 -6.64 4.99 5.23
CA PRO A 64 -7.96 4.59 5.70
C PRO A 64 -8.87 5.79 5.98
N PHE A 65 -8.35 6.90 6.51
CA PHE A 65 -9.14 8.11 6.75
C PHE A 65 -9.57 8.78 5.45
N LEU A 66 -8.64 8.89 4.49
CA LEU A 66 -8.94 9.45 3.18
C LEU A 66 -9.95 8.59 2.41
N MET A 67 -9.85 7.27 2.52
CA MET A 67 -10.81 6.34 1.89
C MET A 67 -12.20 6.49 2.50
N LEU A 68 -12.33 6.57 3.82
CA LEU A 68 -13.64 6.76 4.47
C LEU A 68 -14.31 8.06 4.02
N LEU A 69 -13.54 9.15 3.94
CA LEU A 69 -14.04 10.43 3.45
C LEU A 69 -14.41 10.38 1.97
N SER A 70 -13.74 9.53 1.21
CA SER A 70 -13.82 9.44 -0.25
C SER A 70 -14.78 8.36 -0.74
N ILE A 71 -15.38 7.55 0.13
CA ILE A 71 -16.30 6.46 -0.26
C ILE A 71 -17.30 6.87 -1.33
N PRO A 72 -18.06 8.00 -1.18
CA PRO A 72 -19.01 8.40 -2.21
C PRO A 72 -18.34 8.72 -3.55
N PHE A 73 -17.13 9.30 -3.52
CA PHE A 73 -16.37 9.65 -4.73
C PHE A 73 -15.75 8.40 -5.38
N ILE A 74 -15.27 7.43 -4.59
CA ILE A 74 -14.71 6.17 -5.09
C ILE A 74 -15.76 5.37 -5.87
N ILE A 75 -16.99 5.33 -5.38
CA ILE A 75 -18.10 4.65 -6.06
C ILE A 75 -18.40 5.32 -7.40
N VAL A 76 -18.46 6.66 -7.43
CA VAL A 76 -18.77 7.43 -8.65
C VAL A 76 -17.65 7.32 -9.69
N THR A 77 -16.40 7.29 -9.27
CA THR A 77 -15.23 7.29 -10.17
C THR A 77 -14.66 5.88 -10.45
N LEU A 78 -15.37 4.81 -10.05
CA LEU A 78 -14.93 3.43 -10.23
C LEU A 78 -13.50 3.16 -9.71
N GLY A 79 -13.14 3.79 -8.60
CA GLY A 79 -11.83 3.61 -7.96
C GLY A 79 -10.72 4.53 -8.47
N LEU A 80 -10.97 5.39 -9.46
CA LEU A 80 -9.99 6.37 -9.94
C LEU A 80 -9.50 7.30 -8.81
N PHE A 81 -10.34 7.54 -7.81
CA PHE A 81 -10.00 8.38 -6.67
C PHE A 81 -8.89 7.77 -5.80
N ILE A 82 -8.76 6.45 -5.76
CA ILE A 82 -7.66 5.77 -5.04
C ILE A 82 -6.31 6.13 -5.65
N TRP A 83 -6.23 6.23 -6.96
CA TRP A 83 -5.05 6.69 -7.67
C TRP A 83 -4.69 8.15 -7.31
N LEU A 84 -5.69 9.03 -7.22
CA LEU A 84 -5.48 10.42 -6.80
C LEU A 84 -4.96 10.52 -5.35
N ILE A 85 -5.44 9.65 -4.45
CA ILE A 85 -4.91 9.55 -3.08
C ILE A 85 -3.42 9.16 -3.11
N ASN A 86 -3.02 8.21 -3.95
CA ASN A 86 -1.61 7.84 -4.11
C ASN A 86 -0.76 9.01 -4.65
N ALA A 87 -1.29 9.82 -5.57
CA ALA A 87 -0.62 11.04 -6.06
C ALA A 87 -0.43 12.07 -4.94
N PHE A 88 -1.45 12.26 -4.11
CA PHE A 88 -1.37 13.14 -2.95
C PHE A 88 -0.32 12.66 -1.94
N MET A 89 -0.27 11.36 -1.66
CA MET A 89 0.73 10.77 -0.75
C MET A 89 2.16 10.92 -1.28
N LEU A 90 2.38 10.79 -2.60
CA LEU A 90 3.66 11.07 -3.24
C LEU A 90 4.07 12.53 -3.09
N TRP A 91 3.13 13.45 -3.28
CA TRP A 91 3.39 14.88 -3.10
C TRP A 91 3.79 15.21 -1.65
N VAL A 92 3.07 14.66 -0.66
CA VAL A 92 3.44 14.81 0.76
C VAL A 92 4.83 14.23 1.03
N THR A 93 5.15 13.08 0.44
CA THR A 93 6.48 12.45 0.60
C THR A 93 7.59 13.35 0.03
N SER A 94 7.38 14.01 -1.10
CA SER A 94 8.37 14.94 -1.68
C SER A 94 8.61 16.18 -0.81
N LEU A 95 7.62 16.59 -0.03
CA LEU A 95 7.80 17.70 0.93
C LEU A 95 8.61 17.28 2.16
N LEU A 96 8.52 16.00 2.57
CA LEU A 96 9.19 15.50 3.77
C LEU A 96 10.65 15.09 3.49
N ILE A 97 10.97 14.71 2.26
CA ILE A 97 12.29 14.24 1.86
C ILE A 97 12.81 15.13 0.71
N PRO A 98 13.56 16.21 1.01
CA PRO A 98 14.00 17.19 0.01
C PRO A 98 14.76 16.63 -1.20
N PRO A 99 15.59 15.54 -1.07
CA PRO A 99 16.22 14.93 -2.24
C PRO A 99 15.29 14.13 -3.14
N PHE A 100 14.04 13.89 -2.69
CA PHE A 100 13.01 13.19 -3.46
C PHE A 100 12.19 14.20 -4.25
N ASP A 101 12.49 14.34 -5.53
CA ASP A 101 11.86 15.32 -6.40
C ASP A 101 10.88 14.68 -7.37
N LEU A 102 9.74 15.34 -7.53
CA LEU A 102 8.72 15.02 -8.52
C LEU A 102 8.88 16.00 -9.68
N PHE A 103 9.23 15.49 -10.86
CA PHE A 103 9.45 16.31 -12.06
C PHE A 103 8.18 16.92 -12.67
N GLY A 104 7.26 17.42 -11.82
CA GLY A 104 6.04 18.11 -12.20
C GLY A 104 4.77 17.26 -12.08
N PHE A 105 3.63 17.93 -12.23
CA PHE A 105 2.30 17.37 -11.98
C PHE A 105 2.02 16.09 -12.80
N TRP A 106 2.29 16.10 -14.10
CA TRP A 106 2.03 14.94 -14.98
C TRP A 106 2.89 13.72 -14.65
N LYS A 107 4.15 13.95 -14.26
CA LYS A 107 5.05 12.86 -13.85
C LYS A 107 4.65 12.28 -12.50
N THR A 108 4.18 13.12 -11.57
CA THR A 108 3.61 12.67 -10.29
C THR A 108 2.40 11.76 -10.49
N ILE A 109 1.52 12.14 -11.42
CA ILE A 109 0.34 11.35 -11.79
C ILE A 109 0.76 9.99 -12.37
N GLY A 110 1.78 9.96 -13.24
CA GLY A 110 2.33 8.72 -13.78
C GLY A 110 2.96 7.83 -12.72
N ALA A 111 3.76 8.40 -11.81
CA ALA A 111 4.35 7.68 -10.68
C ALA A 111 3.27 7.09 -9.74
N ALA A 112 2.23 7.87 -9.45
CA ALA A 112 1.09 7.42 -8.64
C ALA A 112 0.34 6.26 -9.30
N PHE A 113 0.24 6.25 -10.63
CA PHE A 113 -0.37 5.17 -11.39
C PHE A 113 0.43 3.87 -11.27
N ILE A 114 1.76 3.96 -11.39
CA ILE A 114 2.66 2.80 -11.21
C ILE A 114 2.53 2.25 -9.78
N LEU A 115 2.53 3.12 -8.78
CA LEU A 115 2.34 2.72 -7.37
C LEU A 115 0.97 2.09 -7.14
N TRP A 116 -0.06 2.60 -7.78
CA TRP A 116 -1.41 2.02 -7.71
C TRP A 116 -1.43 0.59 -8.27
N ILE A 117 -0.85 0.37 -9.46
CA ILE A 117 -0.74 -0.97 -10.06
C ILE A 117 0.11 -1.88 -9.18
N ALA A 118 1.27 -1.43 -8.71
CA ALA A 118 2.14 -2.21 -7.84
C ALA A 118 1.42 -2.63 -6.54
N ASN A 119 0.70 -1.70 -5.91
CA ASN A 119 -0.09 -1.99 -4.71
C ASN A 119 -1.26 -2.95 -5.00
N MET A 120 -1.88 -2.85 -6.17
CA MET A 120 -2.97 -3.73 -6.58
C MET A 120 -2.48 -5.17 -6.80
N LEU A 121 -1.39 -5.34 -7.55
CA LEU A 121 -0.82 -6.65 -7.87
C LEU A 121 -0.24 -7.34 -6.62
N LEU A 122 0.55 -6.61 -5.85
CA LEU A 122 1.24 -7.15 -4.68
C LEU A 122 0.33 -7.25 -3.47
N GLY A 123 -0.69 -6.40 -3.36
CA GLY A 123 -1.71 -6.48 -2.32
C GLY A 123 -2.55 -7.75 -2.40
N GLY A 124 -2.80 -8.26 -3.63
CA GLY A 124 -3.42 -9.57 -3.84
C GLY A 124 -2.52 -10.71 -3.34
N ILE A 125 -1.26 -10.69 -3.78
CA ILE A 125 -0.25 -11.70 -3.40
C ILE A 125 -0.02 -11.72 -1.88
N MET A 126 0.10 -10.54 -1.26
CA MET A 126 0.32 -10.44 0.19
C MET A 126 -0.87 -10.96 0.99
N ARG A 127 -2.09 -10.77 0.51
CA ARG A 127 -3.28 -11.29 1.16
C ARG A 127 -3.26 -12.80 1.21
N ASP A 128 -2.82 -13.45 0.15
CA ASP A 128 -2.75 -14.90 0.06
C ASP A 128 -1.59 -15.50 0.87
N PHE A 129 -0.45 -14.78 0.97
CA PHE A 129 0.74 -15.29 1.67
C PHE A 129 0.79 -14.95 3.16
N ILE A 130 0.32 -13.78 3.55
CA ILE A 130 0.44 -13.28 4.93
C ILE A 130 -0.81 -13.59 5.75
N GLU A 131 -1.99 -13.58 5.13
CA GLU A 131 -3.27 -13.83 5.78
C GLU A 131 -3.77 -15.27 5.53
N LYS A 132 -2.90 -16.29 5.71
CA LYS A 132 -3.38 -17.68 5.62
C LYS A 132 -4.42 -17.96 6.70
N PRO A 133 -5.64 -18.39 6.33
CA PRO A 133 -6.66 -18.75 7.29
C PRO A 133 -6.20 -20.01 8.05
N GLN A 134 -6.16 -19.90 9.36
CA GLN A 134 -5.99 -21.09 10.23
C GLN A 134 -7.39 -21.67 10.49
N ARG A 135 -7.58 -22.92 10.10
CA ARG A 135 -8.81 -23.67 10.42
C ARG A 135 -8.61 -24.37 11.76
N GLU A 136 -9.26 -23.83 12.78
CA GLU A 136 -9.38 -24.54 14.06
C GLU A 136 -10.73 -25.27 14.07
N THR A 137 -10.64 -26.60 14.22
CA THR A 137 -11.82 -27.45 14.37
C THR A 137 -12.05 -27.64 15.86
N VAL A 138 -13.09 -27.05 16.40
CA VAL A 138 -13.51 -27.31 17.78
C VAL A 138 -14.57 -28.41 17.76
N LEU A 139 -14.25 -29.52 18.38
CA LEU A 139 -15.18 -30.62 18.59
C LEU A 139 -15.92 -30.36 19.92
N PHE A 140 -17.22 -30.23 19.84
CA PHE A 140 -18.07 -30.22 21.03
C PHE A 140 -18.55 -31.65 21.26
N ASP A 141 -18.08 -32.30 22.33
CA ASP A 141 -18.63 -33.54 22.86
C ASP A 141 -19.84 -33.17 23.70
N ASP A 142 -20.99 -33.69 23.31
CA ASP A 142 -22.24 -33.63 24.08
C ASP A 142 -22.24 -34.66 25.21
#